data_e2094e13a3bb37a049cad822f1ba348b
#
_entry.id   e2094e13a3bb37a049cad822f1ba348b
#
_cell.length_a   1.000
_cell.length_b   1.000
_cell.length_c   1.000
_cell.angle_alpha   90.00
_cell.angle_beta   90.00
_cell.angle_gamma   90.00
#
_symmetry.space_group_name_H-M   'P 1'
#
loop_
_entity.id
_entity.type
_entity.pdbx_description
1 polymer ?
#
loop_
_entity_poly.entity_id
_entity_poly.type
_entity_poly.pdbx_seq_one_letter_code
_entity_poly.pdbx_strand_id
1 'polypeptide(L)'
;MSQNAGLLSYRSVFISDVHLGTKDARAEYLFDFLSHIRCEYLFLNGDIFDIWKMKTSRWQWPLLNTRLLQRVMELAAQGTQVVYVPGNHDEFFRDYLGSELGGVQIHREYRHTLADGRKALILHGDEFDGVVRHSRVLKWIGNAGYELLMGLNRISTRIRRLLGKGYWSLSLAIKNQVPNARTYIEKFETAAIRHAREQDVDVVVCGHIHHANLRQDGSVMYANSGDWVEHCTAIIEQENGALELVNWAKESADRLDVRALIQSLPVSAVARGKDRRPVGSGAAHS
;
A
#
# COMPACT_ATOMS: atom_id res chain seq x y z
N MET A 1 6.62 -32.40 -3.88
CA MET A 1 7.49 -32.61 -2.71
C MET A 1 8.46 -31.44 -2.62
N SER A 2 8.64 -30.90 -1.43
CA SER A 2 9.53 -29.80 -1.03
C SER A 2 8.99 -28.38 -1.26
N GLN A 3 8.07 -27.96 -0.41
CA GLN A 3 7.77 -26.54 -0.14
C GLN A 3 7.87 -26.31 1.37
N ASN A 4 9.07 -26.48 1.92
CA ASN A 4 9.43 -26.00 3.24
C ASN A 4 10.63 -25.05 3.13
N ALA A 5 10.53 -24.05 2.25
CA ALA A 5 11.21 -22.79 2.51
C ALA A 5 10.46 -22.19 3.71
N GLY A 6 11.09 -22.12 4.89
CA GLY A 6 10.43 -21.69 6.11
C GLY A 6 9.79 -20.32 5.91
N LEU A 7 8.52 -20.15 6.35
CA LEU A 7 7.86 -18.86 6.34
C LEU A 7 8.68 -17.88 7.21
N LEU A 8 8.83 -16.65 6.75
CA LEU A 8 9.42 -15.57 7.54
C LEU A 8 8.41 -15.21 8.65
N SER A 9 8.88 -15.13 9.89
CA SER A 9 8.04 -14.80 11.04
C SER A 9 8.35 -13.39 11.50
N TYR A 10 7.29 -12.58 11.66
CA TYR A 10 7.37 -11.21 12.14
C TYR A 10 6.32 -11.01 13.23
N ARG A 11 6.57 -10.10 14.16
CA ARG A 11 5.53 -9.71 15.12
C ARG A 11 4.50 -8.81 14.45
N SER A 12 4.92 -7.76 13.77
CA SER A 12 4.02 -6.87 13.04
C SER A 12 4.51 -6.60 11.62
N VAL A 13 3.54 -6.41 10.70
CA VAL A 13 3.80 -6.02 9.31
C VAL A 13 2.94 -4.82 8.97
N PHE A 14 3.54 -3.77 8.42
CA PHE A 14 2.86 -2.53 8.03
C PHE A 14 2.99 -2.33 6.52
N ILE A 15 1.87 -2.25 5.83
CA ILE A 15 1.77 -2.01 4.38
C ILE A 15 0.78 -0.89 4.10
N SER A 16 1.05 -0.09 3.08
CA SER A 16 0.18 1.00 2.62
C SER A 16 0.23 1.16 1.11
N ASP A 17 -0.62 1.99 0.56
CA ASP A 17 -0.53 2.50 -0.81
C ASP A 17 -0.44 1.38 -1.86
N VAL A 18 -1.39 0.45 -1.79
CA VAL A 18 -1.49 -0.69 -2.72
C VAL A 18 -2.27 -0.31 -3.97
N HIS A 19 -3.28 0.54 -3.83
CA HIS A 19 -4.13 1.05 -4.90
C HIS A 19 -4.76 -0.04 -5.77
N LEU A 20 -5.33 -1.07 -5.12
CA LEU A 20 -6.08 -2.12 -5.81
C LEU A 20 -7.22 -1.49 -6.62
N GLY A 21 -7.39 -1.94 -7.84
CA GLY A 21 -8.33 -1.36 -8.79
C GLY A 21 -7.65 -0.50 -9.85
N THR A 22 -6.36 -0.25 -9.73
CA THR A 22 -5.53 0.36 -10.77
C THR A 22 -4.68 -0.66 -11.49
N LYS A 23 -4.21 -0.32 -12.69
CA LYS A 23 -3.27 -1.16 -13.45
C LYS A 23 -1.82 -1.01 -12.98
N ASP A 24 -1.57 -0.09 -12.06
CA ASP A 24 -0.24 0.20 -11.54
C ASP A 24 0.03 -0.55 -10.24
N ALA A 25 -1.02 -1.07 -9.56
CA ALA A 25 -0.91 -1.94 -8.40
C ALA A 25 -0.05 -3.18 -8.69
N ARG A 26 0.93 -3.43 -7.85
CA ARG A 26 1.83 -4.59 -7.91
C ARG A 26 1.31 -5.72 -7.02
N ALA A 27 0.05 -6.08 -7.22
CA ALA A 27 -0.63 -7.09 -6.42
C ALA A 27 0.11 -8.44 -6.41
N GLU A 28 0.86 -8.76 -7.47
CA GLU A 28 1.68 -9.97 -7.57
C GLU A 28 2.81 -10.03 -6.53
N TYR A 29 3.47 -8.89 -6.29
CA TYR A 29 4.54 -8.82 -5.30
C TYR A 29 3.97 -8.86 -3.88
N LEU A 30 2.84 -8.17 -3.64
CA LEU A 30 2.21 -8.17 -2.33
C LEU A 30 1.61 -9.55 -2.00
N PHE A 31 0.99 -10.21 -2.97
CA PHE A 31 0.47 -11.56 -2.80
C PHE A 31 1.60 -12.55 -2.47
N ASP A 32 2.72 -12.46 -3.20
CA ASP A 32 3.90 -13.28 -2.92
C ASP A 32 4.46 -12.98 -1.52
N PHE A 33 4.60 -11.72 -1.14
CA PHE A 33 5.03 -11.32 0.21
C PHE A 33 4.16 -11.95 1.29
N LEU A 34 2.86 -11.69 1.25
CA LEU A 34 1.92 -12.21 2.26
C LEU A 34 1.83 -13.75 2.25
N SER A 35 2.18 -14.40 1.14
CA SER A 35 2.23 -15.86 1.06
C SER A 35 3.46 -16.48 1.72
N HIS A 36 4.53 -15.68 1.93
CA HIS A 36 5.80 -16.14 2.49
C HIS A 36 6.03 -15.69 3.94
N ILE A 37 5.04 -15.04 4.56
CA ILE A 37 5.16 -14.56 5.93
C ILE A 37 4.09 -15.15 6.87
N ARG A 38 4.42 -15.06 8.17
CA ARG A 38 3.49 -15.12 9.31
C ARG A 38 3.72 -13.90 10.18
N CYS A 39 2.66 -13.36 10.76
CA CYS A 39 2.75 -12.26 11.69
C CYS A 39 1.62 -12.31 12.72
N GLU A 40 1.87 -11.73 13.90
CA GLU A 40 0.82 -11.54 14.91
C GLU A 40 -0.12 -10.40 14.51
N TYR A 41 0.45 -9.32 13.94
CA TYR A 41 -0.29 -8.13 13.52
C TYR A 41 -0.01 -7.81 12.05
N LEU A 42 -1.07 -7.54 11.30
CA LEU A 42 -1.00 -7.00 9.94
C LEU A 42 -1.74 -5.67 9.87
N PHE A 43 -1.01 -4.59 9.64
CA PHE A 43 -1.56 -3.25 9.48
C PHE A 43 -1.67 -2.91 8.00
N LEU A 44 -2.90 -2.68 7.55
CA LEU A 44 -3.26 -2.15 6.23
C LEU A 44 -3.43 -0.63 6.37
N ASN A 45 -2.37 0.11 6.12
CA ASN A 45 -2.24 1.50 6.54
C ASN A 45 -2.61 2.50 5.43
N GLY A 46 -3.83 2.37 4.90
CA GLY A 46 -4.47 3.26 3.96
C GLY A 46 -4.11 3.06 2.49
N ASP A 47 -5.00 3.55 1.64
CA ASP A 47 -4.91 3.49 0.18
C ASP A 47 -4.70 2.05 -0.35
N ILE A 48 -5.38 1.09 0.32
CA ILE A 48 -5.40 -0.31 -0.11
C ILE A 48 -6.24 -0.45 -1.37
N PHE A 49 -7.36 0.28 -1.43
CA PHE A 49 -8.24 0.33 -2.58
C PHE A 49 -8.23 1.71 -3.23
N ASP A 50 -8.19 1.78 -4.55
CA ASP A 50 -8.39 3.06 -5.25
C ASP A 50 -9.86 3.26 -5.62
N ILE A 51 -10.68 3.66 -4.64
CA ILE A 51 -12.11 3.92 -4.82
C ILE A 51 -12.34 5.08 -5.80
N TRP A 52 -11.42 6.04 -5.87
CA TRP A 52 -11.54 7.14 -6.85
C TRP A 52 -11.47 6.62 -8.28
N LYS A 53 -10.61 5.62 -8.57
CA LYS A 53 -10.55 4.98 -9.89
C LYS A 53 -11.77 4.09 -10.15
N MET A 54 -12.37 3.51 -9.11
CA MET A 54 -13.61 2.70 -9.26
C MET A 54 -14.77 3.52 -9.83
N LYS A 55 -14.79 4.84 -9.59
CA LYS A 55 -15.79 5.76 -10.15
C LYS A 55 -15.52 6.12 -11.62
N THR A 56 -14.48 5.59 -12.22
CA THR A 56 -14.08 5.86 -13.60
C THR A 56 -14.06 4.59 -14.43
N SER A 57 -14.08 4.72 -15.77
CA SER A 57 -13.93 3.59 -16.70
C SER A 57 -12.53 2.94 -16.70
N ARG A 58 -11.61 3.45 -15.91
CA ARG A 58 -10.22 2.97 -15.81
C ARG A 58 -10.00 1.94 -14.71
N TRP A 59 -11.03 1.60 -13.94
CA TRP A 59 -10.98 0.59 -12.90
C TRP A 59 -10.77 -0.81 -13.47
N GLN A 60 -9.87 -1.56 -12.86
CA GLN A 60 -9.56 -2.93 -13.23
C GLN A 60 -9.50 -3.82 -12.00
N TRP A 61 -10.13 -4.99 -12.09
CA TRP A 61 -10.11 -5.96 -10.99
C TRP A 61 -9.67 -7.33 -11.49
N PRO A 62 -8.36 -7.56 -11.71
CA PRO A 62 -7.85 -8.88 -12.05
C PRO A 62 -8.09 -9.88 -10.89
N LEU A 63 -8.16 -11.16 -11.22
CA LEU A 63 -8.39 -12.24 -10.26
C LEU A 63 -7.39 -12.21 -9.09
N LEU A 64 -6.17 -11.77 -9.36
CA LEU A 64 -5.13 -11.68 -8.36
C LEU A 64 -5.50 -10.72 -7.20
N ASN A 65 -6.23 -9.63 -7.48
CA ASN A 65 -6.71 -8.73 -6.41
C ASN A 65 -7.66 -9.49 -5.46
N THR A 66 -8.55 -10.32 -6.01
CA THR A 66 -9.43 -11.18 -5.20
C THR A 66 -8.61 -12.18 -4.36
N ARG A 67 -7.57 -12.79 -4.94
CA ARG A 67 -6.69 -13.71 -4.24
C ARG A 67 -5.91 -13.04 -3.11
N LEU A 68 -5.48 -11.81 -3.34
CA LEU A 68 -4.82 -11.01 -2.32
C LEU A 68 -5.75 -10.77 -1.11
N LEU A 69 -7.00 -10.36 -1.35
CA LEU A 69 -7.98 -10.17 -0.28
C LEU A 69 -8.28 -11.48 0.45
N GLN A 70 -8.43 -12.59 -0.28
CA GLN A 70 -8.59 -13.91 0.33
C GLN A 70 -7.41 -14.24 1.23
N ARG A 71 -6.16 -13.95 0.79
CA ARG A 71 -4.98 -14.20 1.61
C ARG A 71 -4.97 -13.37 2.90
N VAL A 72 -5.39 -12.11 2.87
CA VAL A 72 -5.54 -11.26 4.06
C VAL A 72 -6.57 -11.88 5.03
N MET A 73 -7.72 -12.31 4.53
CA MET A 73 -8.74 -12.97 5.34
C MET A 73 -8.28 -14.33 5.91
N GLU A 74 -7.47 -15.07 5.15
CA GLU A 74 -6.84 -16.31 5.61
C GLU A 74 -5.88 -16.07 6.77
N LEU A 75 -5.08 -15.00 6.70
CA LEU A 75 -4.19 -14.60 7.80
C LEU A 75 -5.01 -14.27 9.06
N ALA A 76 -6.10 -13.50 8.92
CA ALA A 76 -7.01 -13.21 10.01
C ALA A 76 -7.61 -14.49 10.61
N ALA A 77 -8.09 -15.43 9.77
CA ALA A 77 -8.64 -16.70 10.20
C ALA A 77 -7.60 -17.61 10.88
N GLN A 78 -6.31 -17.42 10.58
CA GLN A 78 -5.18 -18.14 11.22
C GLN A 78 -4.72 -17.48 12.53
N GLY A 79 -5.37 -16.40 12.96
CA GLY A 79 -5.09 -15.71 14.23
C GLY A 79 -4.25 -14.43 14.11
N THR A 80 -3.88 -14.00 12.90
CA THR A 80 -3.27 -12.68 12.71
C THR A 80 -4.29 -11.59 13.01
N GLN A 81 -3.97 -10.65 13.88
CA GLN A 81 -4.79 -9.47 14.11
C GLN A 81 -4.62 -8.48 12.95
N VAL A 82 -5.65 -8.38 12.12
CA VAL A 82 -5.62 -7.49 10.94
C VAL A 82 -6.31 -6.18 11.25
N VAL A 83 -5.58 -5.08 11.12
CA VAL A 83 -6.07 -3.72 11.36
C VAL A 83 -6.00 -2.92 10.07
N TYR A 84 -7.11 -2.33 9.68
CA TYR A 84 -7.20 -1.46 8.53
C TYR A 84 -7.44 -0.01 8.95
N VAL A 85 -6.55 0.87 8.51
CA VAL A 85 -6.64 2.32 8.70
C VAL A 85 -6.88 2.94 7.32
N PRO A 86 -8.10 3.36 6.95
CA PRO A 86 -8.39 3.87 5.61
C PRO A 86 -7.66 5.18 5.30
N GLY A 87 -7.12 5.28 4.08
CA GLY A 87 -6.51 6.48 3.51
C GLY A 87 -7.52 7.38 2.77
N ASN A 88 -7.01 8.30 1.97
CA ASN A 88 -7.84 9.22 1.21
C ASN A 88 -8.41 8.59 -0.08
N HIS A 89 -7.74 7.62 -0.71
CA HIS A 89 -8.29 6.92 -1.88
C HIS A 89 -9.37 5.91 -1.51
N ASP A 90 -9.39 5.45 -0.29
CA ASP A 90 -10.37 4.53 0.26
C ASP A 90 -11.13 5.11 1.47
N GLU A 91 -11.26 6.45 1.53
CA GLU A 91 -11.95 7.21 2.57
C GLU A 91 -13.40 6.74 2.83
N PHE A 92 -14.03 6.10 1.85
CA PHE A 92 -15.34 5.47 1.99
C PHE A 92 -15.43 4.54 3.21
N PHE A 93 -14.35 3.84 3.52
CA PHE A 93 -14.32 2.94 4.67
C PHE A 93 -14.26 3.67 6.01
N ARG A 94 -14.06 4.99 6.02
CA ARG A 94 -14.14 5.80 7.24
C ARG A 94 -15.56 5.90 7.81
N ASP A 95 -16.59 5.59 7.01
CA ASP A 95 -17.97 5.48 7.49
C ASP A 95 -18.20 4.21 8.33
N TYR A 96 -17.23 3.27 8.33
CA TYR A 96 -17.30 1.99 9.03
C TYR A 96 -16.29 1.86 10.17
N LEU A 97 -15.82 2.98 10.71
CA LEU A 97 -14.89 2.96 11.85
C LEU A 97 -15.49 2.25 13.07
N GLY A 98 -14.68 1.41 13.74
CA GLY A 98 -15.11 0.59 14.86
C GLY A 98 -15.80 -0.72 14.45
N SER A 99 -15.96 -0.97 13.15
CA SER A 99 -16.52 -2.22 12.63
C SER A 99 -15.41 -3.26 12.41
N GLU A 100 -15.83 -4.51 12.31
CA GLU A 100 -15.00 -5.63 11.89
C GLU A 100 -15.62 -6.32 10.68
N LEU A 101 -14.83 -6.59 9.66
CA LEU A 101 -15.26 -7.28 8.45
C LEU A 101 -14.31 -8.45 8.15
N GLY A 102 -14.81 -9.68 8.33
CA GLY A 102 -14.03 -10.89 8.03
C GLY A 102 -12.73 -11.02 8.83
N GLY A 103 -12.71 -10.55 10.09
CA GLY A 103 -11.54 -10.52 10.96
C GLY A 103 -10.63 -9.30 10.74
N VAL A 104 -11.05 -8.34 9.91
CA VAL A 104 -10.33 -7.07 9.68
C VAL A 104 -11.01 -5.96 10.45
N GLN A 105 -10.31 -5.37 11.42
CA GLN A 105 -10.80 -4.27 12.25
C GLN A 105 -10.52 -2.94 11.56
N ILE A 106 -11.53 -2.04 11.51
CA ILE A 106 -11.41 -0.74 10.83
C ILE A 106 -11.26 0.38 11.85
N HIS A 107 -10.14 1.10 11.81
CA HIS A 107 -9.82 2.19 12.73
C HIS A 107 -9.44 3.45 11.98
N ARG A 108 -9.65 4.63 12.60
CA ARG A 108 -9.17 5.92 12.06
C ARG A 108 -7.65 6.04 12.18
N GLU A 109 -7.14 5.63 13.31
CA GLU A 109 -5.75 5.46 13.69
C GLU A 109 -5.66 4.30 14.68
N TYR A 110 -4.49 3.74 14.88
CA TYR A 110 -4.32 2.64 15.82
C TYR A 110 -3.08 2.86 16.70
N ARG A 111 -3.25 2.64 18.00
CA ARG A 111 -2.14 2.67 18.96
C ARG A 111 -1.67 1.25 19.23
N HIS A 112 -0.43 0.98 18.88
CA HIS A 112 0.19 -0.33 19.03
C HIS A 112 1.36 -0.25 20.01
N THR A 113 1.58 -1.31 20.76
CA THR A 113 2.76 -1.43 21.62
C THR A 113 3.72 -2.44 20.99
N LEU A 114 4.90 -1.97 20.61
CA LEU A 114 5.95 -2.84 20.07
C LEU A 114 6.48 -3.80 21.14
N ALA A 115 7.14 -4.87 20.73
CA ALA A 115 7.68 -5.90 21.64
C ALA A 115 8.68 -5.34 22.67
N ASP A 116 9.37 -4.28 22.32
CA ASP A 116 10.30 -3.58 23.20
C ASP A 116 9.65 -2.54 24.15
N GLY A 117 8.31 -2.43 24.10
CA GLY A 117 7.51 -1.54 24.94
C GLY A 117 7.28 -0.15 24.37
N ARG A 118 7.90 0.23 23.24
CA ARG A 118 7.65 1.51 22.57
C ARG A 118 6.20 1.59 22.09
N LYS A 119 5.62 2.78 22.22
CA LYS A 119 4.28 3.09 21.74
C LYS A 119 4.35 3.57 20.29
N ALA A 120 3.64 2.92 19.41
CA ALA A 120 3.52 3.29 18.00
C ALA A 120 2.13 3.84 17.70
N LEU A 121 2.07 4.95 16.96
CA LEU A 121 0.86 5.47 16.35
C LEU A 121 0.86 5.13 14.86
N ILE A 122 -0.19 4.43 14.43
CA ILE A 122 -0.38 4.01 13.04
C ILE A 122 -1.52 4.83 12.46
N LEU A 123 -1.24 5.55 11.39
CA LEU A 123 -2.18 6.39 10.67
C LEU A 123 -1.80 6.42 9.18
N HIS A 124 -2.72 6.83 8.29
CA HIS A 124 -2.35 6.88 6.87
C HIS A 124 -1.41 8.05 6.55
N GLY A 125 -1.72 9.26 7.01
CA GLY A 125 -0.89 10.45 6.83
C GLY A 125 -1.53 11.56 5.99
N ASP A 126 -2.66 11.32 5.34
CA ASP A 126 -3.36 12.33 4.53
C ASP A 126 -3.82 13.55 5.34
N GLU A 127 -3.95 13.45 6.66
CA GLU A 127 -4.21 14.55 7.56
C GLU A 127 -3.12 15.62 7.56
N PHE A 128 -1.90 15.27 7.19
CA PHE A 128 -0.77 16.23 7.13
C PHE A 128 -0.76 17.07 5.86
N ASP A 129 -1.56 16.73 4.85
CA ASP A 129 -1.67 17.50 3.60
C ASP A 129 -2.02 18.97 3.83
N GLY A 130 -2.85 19.26 4.83
CA GLY A 130 -3.23 20.63 5.19
C GLY A 130 -2.04 21.50 5.59
N VAL A 131 -1.04 20.94 6.27
CA VAL A 131 0.17 21.62 6.74
C VAL A 131 1.16 21.86 5.59
N VAL A 132 1.15 20.95 4.61
CA VAL A 132 2.10 20.94 3.48
C VAL A 132 1.61 21.74 2.28
N ARG A 133 0.33 22.03 2.19
CA ARG A 133 -0.42 22.59 1.05
C ARG A 133 -0.03 24.01 0.58
N HIS A 134 1.00 24.64 1.10
CA HIS A 134 1.38 26.01 0.65
C HIS A 134 2.03 26.10 -0.74
N SER A 135 2.08 25.01 -1.52
CA SER A 135 2.61 25.05 -2.89
C SER A 135 1.53 24.71 -3.92
N ARG A 136 0.90 25.78 -4.48
CA ARG A 136 -0.03 25.69 -5.63
C ARG A 136 0.59 25.03 -6.88
N VAL A 137 1.90 24.97 -6.95
CA VAL A 137 2.68 24.41 -8.06
C VAL A 137 2.57 22.87 -8.08
N LEU A 138 2.45 22.21 -6.90
CA LEU A 138 2.33 20.77 -6.83
C LEU A 138 0.98 20.26 -7.37
N LYS A 139 -0.09 21.05 -7.25
CA LYS A 139 -1.39 20.73 -7.84
C LYS A 139 -1.38 20.67 -9.38
N TRP A 140 -0.51 21.42 -10.03
CA TRP A 140 -0.47 21.49 -11.49
C TRP A 140 0.41 20.39 -12.09
N ILE A 141 1.46 19.94 -11.40
CA ILE A 141 2.24 18.75 -11.76
C ILE A 141 1.45 17.47 -11.43
N GLY A 142 0.44 17.58 -10.55
CA GLY A 142 -0.16 16.48 -9.80
C GLY A 142 -0.88 15.40 -10.61
N ASN A 143 -1.57 15.66 -11.70
CA ASN A 143 -2.33 14.61 -12.37
C ASN A 143 -1.77 14.21 -13.76
N ALA A 144 -1.53 15.17 -14.65
CA ALA A 144 -1.04 14.85 -15.99
C ALA A 144 0.46 14.47 -15.99
N GLY A 145 1.27 15.14 -15.20
CA GLY A 145 2.70 14.85 -15.08
C GLY A 145 2.94 13.50 -14.38
N TYR A 146 2.16 13.19 -13.35
CA TYR A 146 2.23 11.91 -12.67
C TYR A 146 1.77 10.75 -13.58
N GLU A 147 0.65 10.88 -14.30
CA GLU A 147 0.21 9.86 -15.26
C GLU A 147 1.20 9.64 -16.41
N LEU A 148 1.84 10.71 -16.90
CA LEU A 148 2.90 10.63 -17.90
C LEU A 148 4.13 9.89 -17.34
N LEU A 149 4.56 10.24 -16.13
CA LEU A 149 5.69 9.62 -15.45
C LEU A 149 5.44 8.13 -15.19
N MET A 150 4.25 7.79 -14.72
CA MET A 150 3.83 6.41 -14.54
C MET A 150 3.73 5.65 -15.87
N GLY A 151 3.31 6.33 -16.94
CA GLY A 151 3.34 5.79 -18.31
C GLY A 151 4.75 5.43 -18.76
N LEU A 152 5.71 6.32 -18.56
CA LEU A 152 7.13 6.11 -18.89
C LEU A 152 7.74 5.00 -18.01
N ASN A 153 7.39 4.95 -16.73
CA ASN A 153 7.85 3.91 -15.82
C ASN A 153 7.34 2.52 -16.26
N ARG A 154 6.09 2.41 -16.73
CA ARG A 154 5.54 1.16 -17.30
C ARG A 154 6.32 0.69 -18.54
N ILE A 155 6.63 1.62 -19.44
CA ILE A 155 7.41 1.31 -20.65
C ILE A 155 8.81 0.85 -20.27
N SER A 156 9.49 1.59 -19.39
CA SER A 156 10.80 1.24 -18.86
C SER A 156 10.82 -0.15 -18.21
N THR A 157 9.83 -0.44 -17.36
CA THR A 157 9.70 -1.76 -16.70
C THR A 157 9.47 -2.88 -17.71
N ARG A 158 8.66 -2.67 -18.77
CA ARG A 158 8.46 -3.67 -19.83
C ARG A 158 9.75 -3.97 -20.60
N ILE A 159 10.49 -2.91 -20.99
CA ILE A 159 11.75 -3.04 -21.72
C ILE A 159 12.79 -3.76 -20.84
N ARG A 160 12.91 -3.40 -19.57
CA ARG A 160 13.85 -4.05 -18.64
C ARG A 160 13.51 -5.52 -18.43
N ARG A 161 12.22 -5.86 -18.31
CA ARG A 161 11.76 -7.27 -18.21
C ARG A 161 12.11 -8.06 -19.47
N LEU A 162 11.98 -7.48 -20.66
CA LEU A 162 12.38 -8.12 -21.92
C LEU A 162 13.89 -8.33 -22.01
N LEU A 163 14.67 -7.44 -21.39
CA LEU A 163 16.14 -7.53 -21.35
C LEU A 163 16.68 -8.36 -20.17
N GLY A 164 15.80 -9.04 -19.41
CA GLY A 164 16.20 -9.83 -18.22
C GLY A 164 16.76 -9.00 -17.08
N LYS A 165 16.52 -7.67 -17.06
CA LYS A 165 17.02 -6.77 -16.01
C LYS A 165 15.97 -6.63 -14.91
N GLY A 166 16.42 -6.63 -13.63
CA GLY A 166 15.58 -6.46 -12.46
C GLY A 166 14.76 -5.14 -12.46
N TYR A 167 13.78 -5.06 -11.58
CA TYR A 167 12.92 -3.89 -11.44
C TYR A 167 13.73 -2.63 -11.07
N TRP A 168 13.42 -1.51 -11.71
CA TRP A 168 13.99 -0.19 -11.42
C TRP A 168 12.94 0.88 -11.74
N SER A 169 12.69 1.78 -10.79
CA SER A 169 11.70 2.84 -10.95
C SER A 169 12.34 4.11 -11.52
N LEU A 170 11.94 4.48 -12.73
CA LEU A 170 12.32 5.74 -13.37
C LEU A 170 11.71 6.93 -12.63
N SER A 171 10.48 6.79 -12.13
CA SER A 171 9.77 7.83 -11.41
C SER A 171 10.48 8.20 -10.11
N LEU A 172 11.02 7.23 -9.39
CA LEU A 172 11.81 7.48 -8.18
C LEU A 172 13.08 8.29 -8.49
N ALA A 173 13.80 7.92 -9.55
CA ALA A 173 15.02 8.64 -9.94
C ALA A 173 14.73 10.11 -10.28
N ILE A 174 13.58 10.38 -10.88
CA ILE A 174 13.15 11.75 -11.23
C ILE A 174 12.64 12.48 -9.98
N LYS A 175 11.80 11.85 -9.15
CA LYS A 175 11.28 12.45 -7.89
C LYS A 175 12.42 12.95 -6.99
N ASN A 176 13.49 12.17 -6.84
CA ASN A 176 14.63 12.53 -6.01
C ASN A 176 15.44 13.73 -6.55
N GLN A 177 15.26 14.11 -7.81
CA GLN A 177 15.96 15.25 -8.44
C GLN A 177 15.10 16.51 -8.50
N VAL A 178 13.79 16.44 -8.17
CA VAL A 178 12.90 17.61 -8.19
C VAL A 178 12.93 18.29 -6.83
N PRO A 179 13.49 19.52 -6.70
CA PRO A 179 13.64 20.20 -5.41
C PRO A 179 12.33 20.34 -4.61
N ASN A 180 11.21 20.60 -5.31
CA ASN A 180 9.90 20.75 -4.67
C ASN A 180 9.35 19.44 -4.08
N ALA A 181 9.67 18.28 -4.69
CA ALA A 181 9.25 16.98 -4.16
C ALA A 181 9.99 16.65 -2.85
N ARG A 182 11.29 16.96 -2.81
CA ARG A 182 12.10 16.75 -1.61
C ARG A 182 11.61 17.63 -0.44
N THR A 183 11.35 18.90 -0.70
CA THR A 183 10.79 19.82 0.32
C THR A 183 9.42 19.36 0.81
N TYR A 184 8.60 18.77 -0.07
CA TYR A 184 7.31 18.19 0.33
C TYR A 184 7.50 17.01 1.28
N ILE A 185 8.37 16.07 0.93
CA ILE A 185 8.69 14.90 1.78
C ILE A 185 9.20 15.36 3.15
N GLU A 186 10.18 16.29 3.19
CA GLU A 186 10.73 16.79 4.44
C GLU A 186 9.68 17.46 5.34
N LYS A 187 8.77 18.24 4.76
CA LYS A 187 7.66 18.87 5.50
C LYS A 187 6.67 17.86 6.03
N PHE A 188 6.34 16.84 5.23
CA PHE A 188 5.45 15.77 5.65
C PHE A 188 6.04 14.99 6.83
N GLU A 189 7.29 14.54 6.71
CA GLU A 189 7.99 13.84 7.78
C GLU A 189 8.05 14.68 9.06
N THR A 190 8.37 15.97 8.94
CA THR A 190 8.39 16.90 10.08
C THR A 190 7.03 17.02 10.75
N ALA A 191 5.95 17.07 9.95
CA ALA A 191 4.58 17.15 10.49
C ALA A 191 4.19 15.85 11.22
N ALA A 192 4.50 14.69 10.64
CA ALA A 192 4.23 13.40 11.26
C ALA A 192 5.00 13.21 12.57
N ILE A 193 6.28 13.58 12.60
CA ILE A 193 7.12 13.49 13.80
C ILE A 193 6.61 14.46 14.89
N ARG A 194 6.22 15.68 14.51
CA ARG A 194 5.65 16.63 15.46
C ARG A 194 4.36 16.08 16.06
N HIS A 195 3.49 15.51 15.22
CA HIS A 195 2.24 14.89 15.67
C HIS A 195 2.51 13.74 16.64
N ALA A 196 3.49 12.89 16.37
CA ALA A 196 3.89 11.81 17.28
C ALA A 196 4.32 12.34 18.65
N ARG A 197 5.08 13.44 18.70
CA ARG A 197 5.47 14.09 19.96
C ARG A 197 4.25 14.64 20.71
N GLU A 198 3.31 15.27 20.00
CA GLU A 198 2.06 15.78 20.57
C GLU A 198 1.17 14.65 21.11
N GLN A 199 1.25 13.45 20.54
CA GLN A 199 0.51 12.26 20.95
C GLN A 199 1.23 11.40 22.00
N ASP A 200 2.41 11.79 22.46
CA ASP A 200 3.25 11.06 23.43
C ASP A 200 3.50 9.61 23.00
N VAL A 201 3.97 9.43 21.75
CA VAL A 201 4.34 8.14 21.19
C VAL A 201 5.80 8.14 20.70
N ASP A 202 6.42 6.97 20.76
CA ASP A 202 7.82 6.75 20.42
C ASP A 202 8.03 6.50 18.91
N VAL A 203 6.98 6.05 18.23
CA VAL A 203 7.01 5.67 16.80
C VAL A 203 5.78 6.21 16.11
N VAL A 204 5.95 6.76 14.90
CA VAL A 204 4.84 7.01 13.97
C VAL A 204 5.04 6.18 12.71
N VAL A 205 4.00 5.41 12.37
CA VAL A 205 3.99 4.59 11.13
C VAL A 205 2.94 5.15 10.19
N CYS A 206 3.36 5.53 8.97
CA CYS A 206 2.47 6.11 7.97
C CYS A 206 2.79 5.61 6.54
N GLY A 207 1.96 6.02 5.57
CA GLY A 207 2.10 5.81 4.14
C GLY A 207 1.96 7.13 3.37
N HIS A 208 1.00 7.20 2.45
CA HIS A 208 0.47 8.36 1.73
C HIS A 208 1.40 9.01 0.71
N ILE A 209 2.66 9.28 1.06
CA ILE A 209 3.58 10.00 0.18
C ILE A 209 4.39 9.09 -0.75
N HIS A 210 4.17 7.78 -0.70
CA HIS A 210 4.88 6.79 -1.52
C HIS A 210 6.41 6.95 -1.43
N HIS A 211 6.90 7.21 -0.22
CA HIS A 211 8.33 7.39 0.05
C HIS A 211 8.74 6.58 1.28
N ALA A 212 9.19 5.35 1.02
CA ALA A 212 9.62 4.46 2.08
C ALA A 212 10.82 5.05 2.83
N ASN A 213 10.68 5.18 4.14
CA ASN A 213 11.74 5.70 5.00
C ASN A 213 11.60 5.17 6.42
N LEU A 214 12.74 4.93 7.06
CA LEU A 214 12.82 4.55 8.46
C LEU A 214 13.97 5.33 9.08
N ARG A 215 13.69 6.27 9.98
CA ARG A 215 14.70 7.10 10.62
C ARG A 215 14.34 7.54 12.03
N GLN A 216 15.35 7.67 12.85
CA GLN A 216 15.22 8.27 14.19
C GLN A 216 15.31 9.79 14.11
N ASP A 217 14.43 10.49 14.83
CA ASP A 217 14.44 11.94 14.99
C ASP A 217 14.23 12.31 16.47
N GLY A 218 15.32 12.53 17.18
CA GLY A 218 15.30 12.68 18.64
C GLY A 218 14.71 11.45 19.32
N SER A 219 13.65 11.62 20.10
CA SER A 219 12.95 10.51 20.78
C SER A 219 11.97 9.75 19.90
N VAL A 220 11.62 10.26 18.71
CA VAL A 220 10.61 9.66 17.84
C VAL A 220 11.25 8.95 16.66
N MET A 221 10.82 7.72 16.38
CA MET A 221 11.13 7.01 15.16
C MET A 221 10.02 7.27 14.13
N TYR A 222 10.40 7.79 12.98
CA TYR A 222 9.53 7.92 11.81
C TYR A 222 9.67 6.67 10.93
N ALA A 223 8.55 6.07 10.56
CA ALA A 223 8.47 4.92 9.68
C ALA A 223 7.42 5.17 8.60
N ASN A 224 7.81 5.08 7.32
CA ASN A 224 6.90 5.12 6.20
C ASN A 224 7.04 3.84 5.38
N SER A 225 5.95 3.10 5.22
CA SER A 225 5.96 1.79 4.55
C SER A 225 6.18 1.87 3.03
N GLY A 226 6.09 3.07 2.45
CA GLY A 226 6.24 3.27 1.01
C GLY A 226 4.99 2.90 0.24
N ASP A 227 5.08 2.05 -0.78
CA ASP A 227 3.96 1.67 -1.64
C ASP A 227 4.15 0.31 -2.31
N TRP A 228 3.05 -0.21 -2.88
CA TRP A 228 3.02 -1.43 -3.72
C TRP A 228 2.64 -1.10 -5.18
N VAL A 229 3.03 0.08 -5.64
CA VAL A 229 2.87 0.57 -7.01
C VAL A 229 4.24 0.69 -7.68
N GLU A 230 5.20 1.31 -6.98
CA GLU A 230 6.54 1.56 -7.50
C GLU A 230 7.64 0.82 -6.73
N HIS A 231 7.54 0.73 -5.40
CA HIS A 231 8.65 0.32 -4.54
C HIS A 231 8.54 -1.11 -4.03
N CYS A 232 7.31 -1.60 -3.80
CA CYS A 232 7.02 -2.90 -3.17
C CYS A 232 7.72 -3.04 -1.82
N THR A 233 7.44 -2.09 -0.92
CA THR A 233 8.06 -2.00 0.39
C THR A 233 7.06 -2.19 1.52
N ALA A 234 7.56 -2.64 2.66
CA ALA A 234 6.83 -2.76 3.92
C ALA A 234 7.75 -2.38 5.08
N ILE A 235 7.18 -1.92 6.20
CA ILE A 235 7.86 -1.94 7.50
C ILE A 235 7.51 -3.26 8.17
N ILE A 236 8.47 -3.89 8.79
CA ILE A 236 8.27 -5.07 9.62
C ILE A 236 8.77 -4.81 11.04
N GLU A 237 8.15 -5.44 12.01
CA GLU A 237 8.60 -5.51 13.39
C GLU A 237 9.07 -6.92 13.68
N GLN A 238 10.31 -7.06 14.13
CA GLN A 238 10.87 -8.30 14.60
C GLN A 238 10.35 -8.66 16.01
N GLU A 239 10.53 -9.91 16.45
CA GLU A 239 10.13 -10.39 17.77
C GLU A 239 10.75 -9.58 18.94
N ASN A 240 11.86 -8.92 18.71
CA ASN A 240 12.54 -8.07 19.70
C ASN A 240 12.11 -6.60 19.65
N GLY A 241 11.12 -6.22 18.82
CA GLY A 241 10.63 -4.86 18.64
C GLY A 241 11.44 -4.02 17.64
N ALA A 242 12.50 -4.56 17.03
CA ALA A 242 13.24 -3.84 15.99
C ALA A 242 12.37 -3.64 14.75
N LEU A 243 12.34 -2.40 14.25
CA LEU A 243 11.66 -2.06 13.00
C LEU A 243 12.64 -2.07 11.84
N GLU A 244 12.25 -2.65 10.73
CA GLU A 244 13.07 -2.75 9.53
C GLU A 244 12.25 -2.40 8.28
N LEU A 245 12.90 -1.81 7.27
CA LEU A 245 12.30 -1.54 5.96
C LEU A 245 12.69 -2.67 5.00
N VAL A 246 11.69 -3.41 4.56
CA VAL A 246 11.83 -4.49 3.59
C VAL A 246 11.53 -3.98 2.19
N ASN A 247 12.36 -4.33 1.20
CA ASN A 247 12.08 -4.10 -0.22
C ASN A 247 11.87 -5.45 -0.93
N TRP A 248 10.61 -5.86 -1.01
CA TRP A 248 10.27 -7.18 -1.51
C TRP A 248 10.56 -7.38 -3.00
N ALA A 249 10.49 -6.32 -3.80
CA ALA A 249 10.86 -6.43 -5.22
C ALA A 249 12.33 -6.78 -5.41
N LYS A 250 13.21 -6.38 -4.50
CA LYS A 250 14.63 -6.77 -4.51
C LYS A 250 14.83 -8.17 -3.93
N GLU A 251 14.20 -8.47 -2.81
CA GLU A 251 14.37 -9.75 -2.11
C GLU A 251 13.77 -10.93 -2.87
N SER A 252 12.71 -10.70 -3.66
CA SER A 252 12.07 -11.72 -4.48
C SER A 252 12.60 -11.80 -5.91
N ALA A 253 13.56 -10.96 -6.30
CA ALA A 253 14.01 -10.80 -7.69
C ALA A 253 14.46 -12.11 -8.36
N ASP A 254 15.15 -12.98 -7.60
CA ASP A 254 15.72 -14.23 -8.11
C ASP A 254 14.73 -15.42 -8.08
N ARG A 255 13.59 -15.30 -7.37
CA ARG A 255 12.65 -16.41 -7.17
C ARG A 255 11.25 -16.16 -7.70
N LEU A 256 10.79 -14.91 -7.76
CA LEU A 256 9.41 -14.59 -8.17
C LEU A 256 9.28 -14.59 -9.69
N ASP A 257 8.71 -15.66 -10.24
CA ASP A 257 8.22 -15.68 -11.62
C ASP A 257 6.75 -15.20 -11.62
N VAL A 258 6.56 -13.89 -11.85
CA VAL A 258 5.24 -13.26 -11.93
C VAL A 258 4.34 -13.92 -13.00
N ARG A 259 4.92 -14.44 -14.10
CA ARG A 259 4.14 -15.11 -15.15
C ARG A 259 3.63 -16.46 -14.66
N ALA A 260 4.52 -17.26 -14.05
CA ALA A 260 4.14 -18.54 -13.46
C ALA A 260 3.11 -18.37 -12.36
N LEU A 261 3.28 -17.36 -11.49
CA LEU A 261 2.32 -17.02 -10.43
C LEU A 261 0.92 -16.72 -11.01
N ILE A 262 0.82 -15.84 -12.00
CA ILE A 262 -0.47 -15.49 -12.62
C ILE A 262 -1.09 -16.70 -13.33
N GLN A 263 -0.30 -17.54 -13.99
CA GLN A 263 -0.77 -18.74 -14.67
C GLN A 263 -1.22 -19.84 -13.70
N SER A 264 -0.62 -19.92 -12.52
CA SER A 264 -1.01 -20.90 -11.50
C SER A 264 -2.34 -20.59 -10.82
N LEU A 265 -2.85 -19.37 -10.98
CA LEU A 265 -4.15 -18.99 -10.44
C LEU A 265 -5.24 -19.76 -11.18
N PRO A 266 -6.13 -20.52 -10.50
CA PRO A 266 -7.20 -21.23 -11.16
C PRO A 266 -8.09 -20.22 -11.89
N VAL A 267 -8.28 -20.44 -13.16
CA VAL A 267 -9.22 -19.68 -13.99
C VAL A 267 -10.62 -20.08 -13.53
N SER A 268 -11.15 -19.41 -12.48
CA SER A 268 -12.57 -19.51 -12.21
C SER A 268 -13.28 -18.85 -13.41
N ALA A 269 -14.20 -19.58 -14.02
CA ALA A 269 -15.06 -19.09 -15.08
C ALA A 269 -15.89 -17.90 -14.56
N VAL A 270 -15.29 -16.72 -14.56
CA VAL A 270 -16.06 -15.48 -14.50
C VAL A 270 -16.76 -15.39 -15.84
N ALA A 271 -18.06 -15.75 -15.83
CA ALA A 271 -18.95 -15.56 -16.97
C ALA A 271 -18.67 -14.17 -17.53
N ARG A 272 -18.28 -14.13 -18.80
CA ARG A 272 -18.21 -12.89 -19.57
C ARG A 272 -19.62 -12.30 -19.54
N GLY A 273 -19.85 -11.34 -18.68
CA GLY A 273 -21.05 -10.53 -18.68
C GLY A 273 -21.08 -9.74 -19.98
N LYS A 274 -21.60 -10.38 -21.02
CA LYS A 274 -22.04 -9.70 -22.23
C LYS A 274 -23.26 -8.86 -21.85
N ASP A 275 -23.23 -7.62 -22.32
CA ASP A 275 -24.37 -6.70 -22.43
C ASP A 275 -25.06 -6.26 -21.13
N ARG A 276 -24.55 -5.22 -20.51
CA ARG A 276 -25.44 -4.25 -19.86
C ARG A 276 -25.89 -3.22 -20.90
N ARG A 277 -27.08 -3.44 -21.48
CA ARG A 277 -27.82 -2.37 -22.15
C ARG A 277 -28.10 -1.26 -21.14
N PRO A 278 -28.01 0.00 -21.51
CA PRO A 278 -28.42 1.08 -20.62
C PRO A 278 -29.90 0.89 -20.26
N VAL A 279 -30.20 0.93 -18.97
CA VAL A 279 -31.56 0.99 -18.47
C VAL A 279 -32.18 2.27 -19.00
N GLY A 280 -33.12 2.14 -19.90
CA GLY A 280 -33.83 3.25 -20.52
C GLY A 280 -34.53 4.09 -19.46
N SER A 281 -34.38 5.39 -19.55
CA SER A 281 -35.17 6.39 -18.84
C SER A 281 -36.66 6.19 -19.21
N GLY A 282 -37.40 5.53 -18.30
CA GLY A 282 -38.86 5.50 -18.39
C GLY A 282 -39.43 6.90 -18.13
N ALA A 283 -39.99 7.47 -19.15
CA ALA A 283 -40.71 8.72 -19.08
C ALA A 283 -41.91 8.61 -18.12
N ALA A 284 -42.06 9.63 -17.29
CA ALA A 284 -43.29 9.91 -16.56
C ALA A 284 -44.38 10.32 -17.56
N HIS A 285 -45.53 9.69 -17.47
CA HIS A 285 -46.81 10.26 -17.94
C HIS A 285 -47.91 9.91 -16.97
N SER A 286 -48.63 11.00 -16.65
CA SER A 286 -49.91 11.20 -16.00
C SER A 286 -50.00 10.96 -14.51
#